data_8c50e9bf295d48f7a307f12cc002da04
#
_entry.id   8c50e9bf295d48f7a307f12cc002da04
#
_cell.length_a   1.000
_cell.length_b   1.000
_cell.length_c   1.000
_cell.angle_alpha   90.00
_cell.angle_beta   90.00
_cell.angle_gamma   90.00
#
_symmetry.space_group_name_H-M   'P 1'
#
loop_
_entity.id
_entity.type
_entity.pdbx_description
1 polymer ?
#
loop_
_entity_poly.entity_id
_entity_poly.type
_entity_poly.pdbx_seq_one_letter_code
_entity_poly.pdbx_strand_id
1 'polypeptide(L)'
;MSHSKSVNHKCLKWSIFIVVLIIILYSVIWYYLAQKVERRVFEQLAAYNENGFVASCENMHKIGYPLRIGVSCDKVNLQQLMKGFAFSSEKIIAGAPIYAPHWLELSLAAPVSLELPGFVPIGARWSDMKLETDVSRTIPDALSLRTENIELGVDPRGMFDKATAKFLRLDAHGLNSNLDGRLTFEELNLPLKIPHENTPMPEMSGDIKWSLEEAFSLFEAGERANNLIERLRGHKGNLKPSTVQFASGGAMTVTGPFSFDTDGYLNAKLDITIIDQNKLLQTARNAFPSQADNLKTIFFALSAMPKNDKGDPVLQLSVKNGEVRLGFFKIGHVNPI
;
A
#
# COMPACT_ATOMS: atom_id res chain seq x y z
N MET A 1 64.23 3.87 -16.84
CA MET A 1 64.46 4.39 -15.47
C MET A 1 63.15 4.22 -14.69
N SER A 2 63.09 3.13 -13.92
CA SER A 2 61.89 2.82 -13.10
C SER A 2 62.13 3.40 -11.71
N HIS A 3 61.46 4.49 -11.37
CA HIS A 3 61.43 5.01 -9.99
C HIS A 3 60.51 4.15 -9.14
N SER A 4 61.09 3.13 -8.49
CA SER A 4 60.47 2.47 -7.38
C SER A 4 60.38 3.45 -6.19
N LYS A 5 59.18 4.02 -5.96
CA LYS A 5 58.88 4.79 -4.75
C LYS A 5 58.88 3.82 -3.55
N SER A 6 59.94 3.90 -2.77
CA SER A 6 60.03 3.21 -1.47
C SER A 6 58.91 3.71 -0.57
N VAL A 7 57.89 2.86 -0.37
CA VAL A 7 56.80 3.13 0.57
C VAL A 7 57.38 3.13 1.97
N ASN A 8 57.31 4.27 2.65
CA ASN A 8 57.85 4.43 4.01
C ASN A 8 56.98 3.60 4.97
N HIS A 9 57.49 2.40 5.35
CA HIS A 9 56.79 1.45 6.21
C HIS A 9 56.33 2.03 7.55
N LYS A 10 56.94 3.10 8.04
CA LYS A 10 56.49 3.81 9.24
C LYS A 10 55.19 4.56 8.99
N CYS A 11 55.06 5.32 7.88
CA CYS A 11 53.85 6.01 7.51
C CYS A 11 52.69 5.02 7.28
N LEU A 12 52.96 3.88 6.65
CA LEU A 12 51.96 2.83 6.43
C LEU A 12 51.45 2.25 7.76
N LYS A 13 52.32 1.96 8.73
CA LYS A 13 51.91 1.47 10.06
C LYS A 13 51.06 2.49 10.84
N TRP A 14 51.44 3.78 10.78
CA TRP A 14 50.66 4.85 11.39
C TRP A 14 49.28 5.03 10.72
N SER A 15 49.21 4.96 9.41
CA SER A 15 47.94 5.03 8.67
C SER A 15 47.04 3.86 9.06
N ILE A 16 47.54 2.64 9.14
CA ILE A 16 46.78 1.46 9.57
C ILE A 16 46.27 1.64 11.02
N PHE A 17 47.13 2.12 11.92
CA PHE A 17 46.74 2.37 13.31
C PHE A 17 45.62 3.41 13.43
N ILE A 18 45.69 4.51 12.68
CA ILE A 18 44.64 5.55 12.66
C ILE A 18 43.31 4.97 12.12
N VAL A 19 43.36 4.20 11.05
CA VAL A 19 42.15 3.55 10.49
C VAL A 19 41.49 2.61 11.49
N VAL A 20 42.29 1.76 12.16
CA VAL A 20 41.80 0.85 13.21
C VAL A 20 41.17 1.63 14.36
N LEU A 21 41.81 2.71 14.80
CA LEU A 21 41.28 3.57 15.87
C LEU A 21 39.92 4.20 15.47
N ILE A 22 39.81 4.68 14.24
CA ILE A 22 38.53 5.23 13.71
C ILE A 22 37.46 4.15 13.70
N ILE A 23 37.76 2.94 13.25
CA ILE A 23 36.79 1.83 13.22
C ILE A 23 36.33 1.47 14.64
N ILE A 24 37.23 1.42 15.60
CA ILE A 24 36.91 1.14 17.01
C ILE A 24 36.01 2.23 17.57
N LEU A 25 36.38 3.51 17.38
CA LEU A 25 35.57 4.63 17.86
C LEU A 25 34.19 4.65 17.25
N TYR A 26 34.12 4.42 15.94
CA TYR A 26 32.83 4.30 15.20
C TYR A 26 31.98 3.16 15.78
N SER A 27 32.56 1.98 16.00
CA SER A 27 31.83 0.82 16.53
C SER A 27 31.30 1.07 17.94
N VAL A 28 32.05 1.77 18.80
CA VAL A 28 31.62 2.16 20.15
C VAL A 28 30.42 3.13 20.08
N ILE A 29 30.52 4.15 19.23
CA ILE A 29 29.44 5.13 19.03
C ILE A 29 28.18 4.42 18.48
N TRP A 30 28.35 3.56 17.48
CA TRP A 30 27.25 2.78 16.91
C TRP A 30 26.55 1.93 17.97
N TYR A 31 27.33 1.20 18.77
CA TYR A 31 26.78 0.34 19.83
C TYR A 31 26.01 1.15 20.88
N TYR A 32 26.53 2.30 21.28
CA TYR A 32 25.85 3.21 22.21
C TYR A 32 24.50 3.71 21.65
N LEU A 33 24.49 4.15 20.39
CA LEU A 33 23.26 4.61 19.74
C LEU A 33 22.24 3.48 19.59
N ALA A 34 22.68 2.29 19.16
CA ALA A 34 21.83 1.13 19.01
C ALA A 34 21.19 0.70 20.34
N GLN A 35 21.96 0.77 21.45
CA GLN A 35 21.41 0.51 22.78
C GLN A 35 20.37 1.54 23.21
N LYS A 36 20.56 2.81 22.85
CA LYS A 36 19.59 3.86 23.13
C LYS A 36 18.27 3.65 22.35
N VAL A 37 18.35 3.22 21.09
CA VAL A 37 17.17 2.88 20.26
C VAL A 37 16.42 1.69 20.86
N GLU A 38 17.12 0.59 21.17
CA GLU A 38 16.54 -0.60 21.79
C GLU A 38 15.78 -0.25 23.09
N ARG A 39 16.41 0.54 23.96
CA ARG A 39 15.78 1.00 25.22
C ARG A 39 14.52 1.80 24.94
N ARG A 40 14.55 2.73 23.98
CA ARG A 40 13.37 3.52 23.59
C ARG A 40 12.22 2.67 23.10
N VAL A 41 12.49 1.67 22.26
CA VAL A 41 11.48 0.72 21.78
C VAL A 41 10.88 -0.05 22.96
N PHE A 42 11.71 -0.51 23.89
CA PHE A 42 11.25 -1.21 25.08
C PHE A 42 10.35 -0.32 25.98
N GLU A 43 10.76 0.93 26.20
CA GLU A 43 9.97 1.91 26.97
C GLU A 43 8.60 2.20 26.31
N GLN A 44 8.55 2.30 24.98
CA GLN A 44 7.30 2.48 24.24
C GLN A 44 6.37 1.24 24.36
N LEU A 45 6.93 0.04 24.26
CA LEU A 45 6.14 -1.19 24.45
C LEU A 45 5.57 -1.25 25.88
N ALA A 46 6.35 -0.86 26.89
CA ALA A 46 5.88 -0.78 28.27
C ALA A 46 4.75 0.25 28.44
N ALA A 47 4.90 1.43 27.85
CA ALA A 47 3.86 2.47 27.89
C ALA A 47 2.56 2.04 27.19
N TYR A 48 2.62 1.27 26.10
CA TYR A 48 1.44 0.67 25.48
C TYR A 48 0.74 -0.32 26.44
N ASN A 49 1.49 -1.14 27.18
CA ASN A 49 0.94 -2.07 28.15
C ASN A 49 0.22 -1.36 29.31
N GLU A 50 0.69 -0.20 29.74
CA GLU A 50 0.03 0.62 30.77
C GLU A 50 -1.31 1.20 30.27
N ASN A 51 -1.45 1.44 28.97
CA ASN A 51 -2.64 2.00 28.34
C ASN A 51 -3.70 0.97 27.90
N GLY A 52 -3.64 -0.27 28.44
CA GLY A 52 -4.62 -1.32 28.18
C GLY A 52 -4.40 -2.10 26.88
N PHE A 53 -3.23 -1.94 26.27
CA PHE A 53 -2.73 -2.84 25.25
C PHE A 53 -1.84 -3.92 25.89
N VAL A 54 -1.79 -5.08 25.30
CA VAL A 54 -0.78 -6.11 25.59
C VAL A 54 0.15 -6.17 24.38
N ALA A 55 1.31 -5.55 24.52
CA ALA A 55 2.33 -5.53 23.48
C ALA A 55 3.53 -6.39 23.91
N SER A 56 3.93 -7.35 23.08
CA SER A 56 5.08 -8.19 23.32
C SER A 56 6.00 -8.28 22.09
N CYS A 57 7.28 -8.30 22.34
CA CYS A 57 8.34 -8.54 21.37
C CYS A 57 9.27 -9.61 21.95
N GLU A 58 9.27 -10.79 21.35
CA GLU A 58 10.13 -11.89 21.78
C GLU A 58 11.53 -11.73 21.17
N ASN A 59 12.59 -11.98 21.98
CA ASN A 59 13.99 -11.96 21.57
C ASN A 59 14.42 -10.66 20.85
N MET A 60 14.06 -9.51 21.43
CA MET A 60 14.49 -8.23 20.86
C MET A 60 16.01 -8.11 20.84
N HIS A 61 16.56 -7.79 19.67
CA HIS A 61 18.00 -7.58 19.50
C HIS A 61 18.31 -6.47 18.50
N LYS A 62 19.48 -5.87 18.67
CA LYS A 62 20.00 -4.80 17.80
C LYS A 62 20.47 -5.37 16.48
N ILE A 63 20.23 -4.63 15.40
CA ILE A 63 20.62 -5.00 14.03
C ILE A 63 21.19 -3.81 13.26
N GLY A 64 21.85 -4.09 12.15
CA GLY A 64 22.17 -3.10 11.12
C GLY A 64 23.59 -2.54 11.11
N TYR A 65 24.49 -3.02 12.00
CA TYR A 65 25.91 -2.63 11.94
C TYR A 65 26.53 -2.93 10.55
N PRO A 66 27.32 -2.03 9.98
CA PRO A 66 27.73 -0.72 10.50
C PRO A 66 26.87 0.46 10.06
N LEU A 67 26.09 0.36 9.00
CA LEU A 67 25.50 1.51 8.29
C LEU A 67 24.06 1.82 8.71
N ARG A 68 23.43 0.97 9.50
CA ARG A 68 22.04 1.10 9.93
C ARG A 68 21.96 0.91 11.44
N ILE A 69 20.91 1.44 12.04
CA ILE A 69 20.55 1.18 13.44
C ILE A 69 19.10 0.74 13.46
N GLY A 70 18.86 -0.41 14.08
CA GLY A 70 17.51 -0.95 14.17
C GLY A 70 17.39 -2.03 15.23
N VAL A 71 16.17 -2.56 15.34
CA VAL A 71 15.81 -3.66 16.22
C VAL A 71 15.07 -4.74 15.42
N SER A 72 15.23 -5.97 15.85
CA SER A 72 14.49 -7.12 15.36
C SER A 72 13.80 -7.81 16.53
N CYS A 73 12.55 -8.23 16.32
CA CYS A 73 11.79 -9.10 17.21
C CYS A 73 11.45 -10.39 16.47
N ASP A 74 11.64 -11.55 17.10
CA ASP A 74 11.34 -12.83 16.47
C ASP A 74 9.85 -13.16 16.45
N LYS A 75 9.08 -12.54 17.35
CA LYS A 75 7.62 -12.58 17.35
C LYS A 75 7.06 -11.33 17.98
N VAL A 76 6.04 -10.78 17.34
CA VAL A 76 5.32 -9.60 17.83
C VAL A 76 3.86 -9.93 18.01
N ASN A 77 3.32 -9.61 19.21
CA ASN A 77 1.89 -9.64 19.47
C ASN A 77 1.47 -8.30 20.03
N LEU A 78 0.39 -7.77 19.50
CA LEU A 78 -0.25 -6.56 19.99
C LEU A 78 -1.75 -6.83 20.14
N GLN A 79 -2.28 -6.71 21.34
CA GLN A 79 -3.68 -6.98 21.64
C GLN A 79 -4.28 -5.84 22.46
N GLN A 80 -5.53 -5.51 22.18
CA GLN A 80 -6.34 -4.62 22.99
C GLN A 80 -7.63 -5.33 23.36
N LEU A 81 -7.60 -6.01 24.48
CA LEU A 81 -8.65 -6.95 24.92
C LEU A 81 -10.03 -6.29 25.01
N MET A 82 -10.10 -5.04 25.50
CA MET A 82 -11.36 -4.32 25.67
C MET A 82 -12.02 -3.90 24.35
N LYS A 83 -11.25 -3.75 23.27
CA LYS A 83 -11.74 -3.35 21.94
C LYS A 83 -11.74 -4.49 20.93
N GLY A 84 -11.32 -5.72 21.31
CA GLY A 84 -11.29 -6.87 20.41
C GLY A 84 -10.32 -6.71 19.22
N PHE A 85 -9.22 -5.99 19.43
CA PHE A 85 -8.14 -5.85 18.46
C PHE A 85 -7.01 -6.83 18.80
N ALA A 86 -6.54 -7.61 17.83
CA ALA A 86 -5.32 -8.41 17.97
C ALA A 86 -4.51 -8.40 16.66
N PHE A 87 -3.22 -8.25 16.78
CA PHE A 87 -2.25 -8.34 15.71
C PHE A 87 -1.12 -9.27 16.12
N SER A 88 -0.74 -10.19 15.26
CA SER A 88 0.43 -11.05 15.47
C SER A 88 1.23 -11.23 14.19
N SER A 89 2.57 -11.29 14.34
CA SER A 89 3.52 -11.53 13.26
C SER A 89 4.68 -12.37 13.77
N GLU A 90 5.28 -13.19 12.89
CA GLU A 90 6.44 -14.00 13.26
C GLU A 90 7.68 -13.14 13.48
N LYS A 91 8.07 -12.30 12.55
CA LYS A 91 9.28 -11.49 12.69
C LYS A 91 9.06 -10.09 12.20
N ILE A 92 9.59 -9.14 12.95
CA ILE A 92 9.63 -7.73 12.57
C ILE A 92 11.08 -7.25 12.61
N ILE A 93 11.48 -6.50 11.59
CA ILE A 93 12.75 -5.82 11.49
C ILE A 93 12.47 -4.36 11.23
N ALA A 94 12.88 -3.49 12.12
CA ALA A 94 12.70 -2.05 11.98
C ALA A 94 14.03 -1.33 12.16
N GLY A 95 14.37 -0.40 11.28
CA GLY A 95 15.61 0.34 11.38
C GLY A 95 15.70 1.50 10.41
N ALA A 96 16.72 2.34 10.61
CA ALA A 96 17.01 3.48 9.77
C ALA A 96 18.50 3.53 9.41
N PRO A 97 18.87 4.05 8.22
CA PRO A 97 20.26 4.34 7.89
C PRO A 97 20.82 5.43 8.84
N ILE A 98 22.07 5.31 9.25
CA ILE A 98 22.70 6.30 10.16
C ILE A 98 22.77 7.68 9.53
N TYR A 99 22.94 7.75 8.20
CA TYR A 99 23.01 9.00 7.45
C TYR A 99 21.63 9.61 7.14
N ALA A 100 20.53 8.85 7.33
CA ALA A 100 19.15 9.29 7.14
C ALA A 100 18.26 8.71 8.26
N PRO A 101 18.43 9.12 9.53
CA PRO A 101 17.74 8.51 10.67
C PRO A 101 16.24 8.77 10.71
N HIS A 102 15.73 9.71 9.90
CA HIS A 102 14.31 9.97 9.70
C HIS A 102 13.65 9.01 8.71
N TRP A 103 14.43 8.26 7.92
CA TRP A 103 13.93 7.30 6.95
C TRP A 103 13.83 5.91 7.60
N LEU A 104 12.63 5.57 8.06
CA LEU A 104 12.36 4.29 8.71
C LEU A 104 12.06 3.22 7.67
N GLU A 105 12.75 2.11 7.77
CA GLU A 105 12.51 0.89 7.01
C GLU A 105 11.98 -0.20 7.95
N LEU A 106 10.86 -0.81 7.56
CA LEU A 106 10.23 -1.90 8.28
C LEU A 106 10.09 -3.10 7.35
N SER A 107 10.52 -4.27 7.79
CA SER A 107 10.26 -5.56 7.15
C SER A 107 9.45 -6.43 8.10
N LEU A 108 8.40 -7.04 7.59
CA LEU A 108 7.49 -7.88 8.34
C LEU A 108 7.47 -9.27 7.72
N ALA A 109 7.74 -10.30 8.52
CA ALA A 109 7.68 -11.67 8.06
C ALA A 109 6.25 -12.24 8.23
N ALA A 110 5.85 -12.98 7.21
CA ALA A 110 4.60 -13.74 7.25
C ALA A 110 4.79 -15.07 8.01
N PRO A 111 3.69 -15.65 8.56
CA PRO A 111 2.32 -15.20 8.50
C PRO A 111 2.00 -14.04 9.46
N VAL A 112 0.99 -13.26 9.09
CA VAL A 112 0.41 -12.23 9.94
C VAL A 112 -1.05 -12.56 10.19
N SER A 113 -1.52 -12.36 11.41
CA SER A 113 -2.93 -12.42 11.77
C SER A 113 -3.39 -11.08 12.31
N LEU A 114 -4.53 -10.63 11.82
CA LEU A 114 -5.18 -9.38 12.23
C LEU A 114 -6.64 -9.68 12.62
N GLU A 115 -6.99 -9.36 13.85
CA GLU A 115 -8.36 -9.40 14.34
C GLU A 115 -8.84 -7.98 14.60
N LEU A 116 -9.97 -7.64 14.02
CA LEU A 116 -10.61 -6.33 14.16
C LEU A 116 -12.01 -6.50 14.76
N PRO A 117 -12.46 -5.56 15.60
CA PRO A 117 -13.80 -5.62 16.21
C PRO A 117 -14.89 -5.68 15.14
N GLY A 118 -15.76 -6.69 15.23
CA GLY A 118 -16.86 -6.87 14.28
C GLY A 118 -16.49 -7.44 12.92
N PHE A 119 -15.22 -7.79 12.71
CA PHE A 119 -14.74 -8.45 11.48
C PHE A 119 -14.27 -9.86 11.75
N VAL A 120 -14.33 -10.71 10.73
CA VAL A 120 -13.72 -12.04 10.78
C VAL A 120 -12.20 -11.89 10.78
N PRO A 121 -11.45 -12.70 11.55
CA PRO A 121 -9.98 -12.64 11.55
C PRO A 121 -9.39 -12.75 10.14
N ILE A 122 -8.43 -11.89 9.82
CA ILE A 122 -7.75 -11.83 8.53
C ILE A 122 -6.35 -12.42 8.70
N GLY A 123 -6.05 -13.45 7.92
CA GLY A 123 -4.70 -13.98 7.78
C GLY A 123 -4.04 -13.44 6.53
N ALA A 124 -2.78 -13.04 6.64
CA ALA A 124 -1.99 -12.58 5.50
C ALA A 124 -0.66 -13.34 5.41
N ARG A 125 -0.24 -13.66 4.19
CA ARG A 125 1.05 -14.27 3.87
C ARG A 125 1.68 -13.57 2.68
N TRP A 126 2.99 -13.53 2.65
CA TRP A 126 3.80 -12.99 1.55
C TRP A 126 5.19 -13.59 1.57
N SER A 127 5.95 -13.46 0.50
CA SER A 127 7.36 -13.89 0.45
C SER A 127 8.31 -12.78 0.93
N ASP A 128 8.02 -11.53 0.59
CA ASP A 128 8.75 -10.34 1.06
C ASP A 128 7.78 -9.18 1.28
N MET A 129 8.00 -8.41 2.35
CA MET A 129 7.26 -7.19 2.62
C MET A 129 8.19 -6.14 3.21
N LYS A 130 8.21 -4.98 2.57
CA LYS A 130 8.98 -3.81 3.01
C LYS A 130 8.10 -2.58 3.04
N LEU A 131 8.16 -1.88 4.14
CA LEU A 131 7.57 -0.57 4.32
C LEU A 131 8.70 0.44 4.56
N GLU A 132 8.72 1.50 3.79
CA GLU A 132 9.64 2.63 3.95
C GLU A 132 8.82 3.89 4.18
N THR A 133 9.21 4.69 5.16
CA THR A 133 8.48 5.92 5.49
C THR A 133 9.39 6.98 6.07
N ASP A 134 9.10 8.24 5.79
CA ASP A 134 9.75 9.39 6.40
C ASP A 134 9.02 9.76 7.69
N VAL A 135 9.72 9.68 8.83
CA VAL A 135 9.18 10.02 10.16
C VAL A 135 9.68 11.39 10.66
N SER A 136 10.13 12.25 9.77
CA SER A 136 10.58 13.61 10.12
C SER A 136 9.46 14.48 10.69
N ARG A 137 8.22 14.17 10.34
CA ARG A 137 6.99 14.87 10.79
C ARG A 137 6.01 13.90 11.43
N THR A 138 5.02 14.45 12.15
CA THR A 138 3.92 13.68 12.75
C THR A 138 3.11 12.92 11.70
N ILE A 139 2.94 13.51 10.51
CA ILE A 139 2.34 12.86 9.34
C ILE A 139 3.48 12.62 8.35
N PRO A 140 3.74 11.38 7.96
CA PRO A 140 4.81 11.05 7.02
C PRO A 140 4.64 11.77 5.68
N ASP A 141 5.71 12.41 5.20
CA ASP A 141 5.72 13.04 3.87
C ASP A 141 5.86 12.01 2.74
N ALA A 142 6.35 10.81 3.04
CA ALA A 142 6.49 9.72 2.10
C ALA A 142 6.26 8.37 2.78
N LEU A 143 5.57 7.49 2.06
CA LEU A 143 5.35 6.10 2.45
C LEU A 143 5.44 5.24 1.19
N SER A 144 6.21 4.16 1.26
CA SER A 144 6.28 3.14 0.22
C SER A 144 6.13 1.76 0.85
N LEU A 145 5.07 1.05 0.49
CA LEU A 145 4.85 -0.35 0.85
C LEU A 145 5.04 -1.21 -0.39
N ARG A 146 5.87 -2.22 -0.30
CA ARG A 146 6.08 -3.22 -1.34
C ARG A 146 5.90 -4.61 -0.76
N THR A 147 5.18 -5.48 -1.47
CA THR A 147 5.04 -6.88 -1.10
C THR A 147 5.00 -7.79 -2.33
N GLU A 148 5.49 -9.00 -2.17
CA GLU A 148 5.57 -10.03 -3.22
C GLU A 148 4.83 -11.30 -2.77
N ASN A 149 4.10 -11.92 -3.72
CA ASN A 149 3.32 -13.15 -3.51
C ASN A 149 2.40 -13.05 -2.29
N ILE A 150 1.59 -11.97 -2.26
CA ILE A 150 0.65 -11.75 -1.16
C ILE A 150 -0.56 -12.67 -1.28
N GLU A 151 -0.94 -13.29 -0.18
CA GLU A 151 -2.18 -14.03 0.02
C GLU A 151 -2.91 -13.42 1.21
N LEU A 152 -4.16 -13.01 1.02
CA LEU A 152 -5.05 -12.51 2.06
C LEU A 152 -6.25 -13.45 2.18
N GLY A 153 -6.46 -14.03 3.35
CA GLY A 153 -7.60 -14.90 3.63
C GLY A 153 -8.40 -14.40 4.82
N VAL A 154 -9.70 -14.61 4.77
CA VAL A 154 -10.64 -14.27 5.87
C VAL A 154 -10.57 -15.27 7.04
N ASP A 155 -9.80 -16.33 6.91
CA ASP A 155 -9.56 -17.31 7.96
C ASP A 155 -8.07 -17.65 8.04
N PRO A 156 -7.42 -17.47 9.19
CA PRO A 156 -6.03 -17.89 9.41
C PRO A 156 -5.76 -19.37 9.12
N ARG A 157 -6.81 -20.21 9.17
CA ARG A 157 -6.73 -21.66 8.89
C ARG A 157 -6.75 -21.99 7.40
N GLY A 158 -7.01 -21.00 6.53
CA GLY A 158 -6.95 -21.16 5.08
C GLY A 158 -8.08 -21.97 4.45
N MET A 159 -9.24 -22.06 5.13
CA MET A 159 -10.40 -22.81 4.62
C MET A 159 -11.29 -22.03 3.64
N PHE A 160 -11.09 -20.71 3.54
CA PHE A 160 -11.85 -19.85 2.61
C PHE A 160 -11.00 -19.41 1.44
N ASP A 161 -11.67 -19.01 0.36
CA ASP A 161 -11.03 -18.46 -0.83
C ASP A 161 -10.15 -17.26 -0.47
N LYS A 162 -8.96 -17.19 -1.06
CA LYS A 162 -7.97 -16.17 -0.77
C LYS A 162 -7.88 -15.16 -1.90
N ALA A 163 -7.75 -13.89 -1.56
CA ALA A 163 -7.25 -12.89 -2.48
C ALA A 163 -5.74 -13.08 -2.62
N THR A 164 -5.24 -13.10 -3.85
CA THR A 164 -3.81 -13.24 -4.13
C THR A 164 -3.34 -12.17 -5.10
N ALA A 165 -2.10 -11.73 -4.94
CA ALA A 165 -1.42 -10.93 -5.95
C ALA A 165 0.07 -11.31 -5.97
N LYS A 166 0.66 -11.36 -7.15
CA LYS A 166 2.10 -11.62 -7.31
C LYS A 166 2.95 -10.47 -6.81
N PHE A 167 2.50 -9.26 -7.06
CA PHE A 167 3.17 -8.04 -6.65
C PHE A 167 2.13 -6.99 -6.24
N LEU A 168 2.43 -6.25 -5.17
CA LEU A 168 1.65 -5.07 -4.78
C LEU A 168 2.62 -4.01 -4.28
N ARG A 169 2.45 -2.78 -4.77
CA ARG A 169 3.19 -1.61 -4.32
C ARG A 169 2.25 -0.43 -4.13
N LEU A 170 2.33 0.18 -2.96
CA LEU A 170 1.63 1.41 -2.62
C LEU A 170 2.67 2.48 -2.31
N ASP A 171 2.72 3.52 -3.11
CA ASP A 171 3.52 4.73 -2.85
C ASP A 171 2.57 5.89 -2.52
N ALA A 172 2.89 6.63 -1.49
CA ALA A 172 2.16 7.84 -1.10
C ALA A 172 3.15 8.96 -0.77
N HIS A 173 2.91 10.14 -1.32
CA HIS A 173 3.75 11.32 -1.12
C HIS A 173 2.90 12.52 -0.75
N GLY A 174 3.20 13.12 0.39
CA GLY A 174 2.58 14.36 0.85
C GLY A 174 3.31 15.59 0.29
N LEU A 175 2.56 16.52 -0.31
CA LEU A 175 3.10 17.78 -0.80
C LEU A 175 2.07 18.90 -0.54
N ASN A 176 2.47 19.93 0.20
CA ASN A 176 1.62 21.13 0.45
C ASN A 176 0.19 20.77 0.91
N SER A 177 0.04 19.92 1.91
CA SER A 177 -1.24 19.40 2.42
C SER A 177 -1.98 18.42 1.50
N ASN A 178 -1.54 18.21 0.27
CA ASN A 178 -2.09 17.23 -0.65
C ASN A 178 -1.38 15.88 -0.51
N LEU A 179 -2.05 14.80 -0.88
CA LEU A 179 -1.50 13.45 -0.92
C LEU A 179 -1.60 12.90 -2.33
N ASP A 180 -0.46 12.65 -2.94
CA ASP A 180 -0.35 11.89 -4.17
C ASP A 180 -0.11 10.42 -3.86
N GLY A 181 -0.95 9.54 -4.42
CA GLY A 181 -0.83 8.10 -4.22
C GLY A 181 -0.71 7.34 -5.54
N ARG A 182 -0.05 6.20 -5.47
CA ARG A 182 0.05 5.24 -6.56
C ARG A 182 -0.04 3.81 -6.00
N LEU A 183 -0.96 3.03 -6.55
CA LEU A 183 -1.10 1.61 -6.27
C LEU A 183 -0.80 0.83 -7.55
N THR A 184 0.23 0.00 -7.51
CA THR A 184 0.58 -0.93 -8.59
C THR A 184 0.35 -2.35 -8.10
N PHE A 185 -0.31 -3.18 -8.88
CA PHE A 185 -0.52 -4.59 -8.57
C PHE A 185 -0.41 -5.45 -9.83
N GLU A 186 0.08 -6.68 -9.65
CA GLU A 186 0.24 -7.66 -10.73
C GLU A 186 -0.44 -8.98 -10.33
N GLU A 187 -1.13 -9.59 -11.28
CA GLU A 187 -1.80 -10.89 -11.13
C GLU A 187 -2.72 -10.92 -9.90
N LEU A 188 -3.50 -9.84 -9.71
CA LEU A 188 -4.48 -9.75 -8.62
C LEU A 188 -5.66 -10.66 -8.94
N ASN A 189 -5.86 -11.65 -8.09
CA ASN A 189 -7.01 -12.54 -8.10
C ASN A 189 -7.82 -12.32 -6.83
N LEU A 190 -9.09 -11.93 -6.99
CA LEU A 190 -10.01 -11.70 -5.89
C LEU A 190 -10.98 -12.90 -5.79
N PRO A 191 -11.20 -13.45 -4.59
CA PRO A 191 -12.13 -14.57 -4.39
C PRO A 191 -13.60 -14.11 -4.40
N LEU A 192 -13.89 -13.17 -5.28
CA LEU A 192 -15.22 -12.61 -5.45
C LEU A 192 -15.89 -13.25 -6.66
N LYS A 193 -17.11 -13.64 -6.47
CA LYS A 193 -17.98 -14.04 -7.59
C LYS A 193 -18.82 -12.87 -8.03
N ILE A 194 -18.95 -12.73 -9.34
CA ILE A 194 -19.81 -11.67 -9.91
C ILE A 194 -21.25 -11.96 -9.51
N PRO A 195 -21.95 -10.98 -8.88
CA PRO A 195 -23.35 -11.17 -8.48
C PRO A 195 -24.22 -11.59 -9.66
N HIS A 196 -25.15 -12.52 -9.44
CA HIS A 196 -26.07 -13.12 -10.42
C HIS A 196 -25.44 -14.02 -11.49
N GLU A 197 -24.13 -13.94 -11.75
CA GLU A 197 -23.43 -14.78 -12.74
C GLU A 197 -22.76 -16.00 -12.12
N ASN A 198 -22.40 -15.91 -10.84
CA ASN A 198 -21.64 -16.91 -10.10
C ASN A 198 -20.27 -17.28 -10.74
N THR A 199 -19.78 -16.43 -11.64
CA THR A 199 -18.46 -16.54 -12.29
C THR A 199 -17.40 -15.85 -11.44
N PRO A 200 -16.14 -16.35 -11.43
CA PRO A 200 -15.06 -15.70 -10.71
C PRO A 200 -14.73 -14.34 -11.35
N MET A 201 -14.27 -13.40 -10.54
CA MET A 201 -13.76 -12.14 -11.04
C MET A 201 -12.49 -12.40 -11.89
N PRO A 202 -12.34 -11.76 -13.06
CA PRO A 202 -11.15 -11.95 -13.89
C PRO A 202 -9.89 -11.48 -13.16
N GLU A 203 -8.81 -12.24 -13.30
CA GLU A 203 -7.49 -11.80 -12.84
C GLU A 203 -7.06 -10.52 -13.55
N MET A 204 -6.46 -9.60 -12.79
CA MET A 204 -6.13 -8.28 -13.28
C MET A 204 -4.77 -7.78 -12.76
N SER A 205 -4.16 -6.90 -13.55
CA SER A 205 -2.99 -6.10 -13.15
C SER A 205 -3.30 -4.62 -13.36
N GLY A 206 -2.72 -3.74 -12.54
CA GLY A 206 -3.06 -2.33 -12.65
C GLY A 206 -2.03 -1.37 -12.07
N ASP A 207 -2.16 -0.11 -12.51
CA ASP A 207 -1.42 1.05 -12.03
C ASP A 207 -2.41 2.18 -11.81
N ILE A 208 -2.81 2.41 -10.56
CA ILE A 208 -3.80 3.39 -10.15
C ILE A 208 -3.09 4.56 -9.49
N LYS A 209 -3.33 5.77 -9.99
CA LYS A 209 -2.71 7.01 -9.51
C LYS A 209 -3.78 8.01 -9.13
N TRP A 210 -3.64 8.60 -7.97
CA TRP A 210 -4.58 9.62 -7.50
C TRP A 210 -3.87 10.77 -6.81
N SER A 211 -4.55 11.90 -6.71
CA SER A 211 -4.21 13.00 -5.81
C SER A 211 -5.43 13.33 -4.97
N LEU A 212 -5.22 13.60 -3.69
CA LEU A 212 -6.24 14.03 -2.74
C LEU A 212 -5.83 15.38 -2.19
N GLU A 213 -6.75 16.35 -2.28
CA GLU A 213 -6.53 17.71 -1.78
C GLU A 213 -6.76 17.75 -0.26
N GLU A 214 -5.99 18.59 0.43
CA GLU A 214 -6.07 18.81 1.89
C GLU A 214 -6.03 17.52 2.72
N ALA A 215 -5.36 16.47 2.22
CA ALA A 215 -5.35 15.15 2.82
C ALA A 215 -4.77 15.12 4.25
N PHE A 216 -3.93 16.08 4.63
CA PHE A 216 -3.36 16.12 5.98
C PHE A 216 -4.41 16.37 7.04
N SER A 217 -5.50 17.08 6.72
CA SER A 217 -6.64 17.27 7.62
C SER A 217 -7.32 15.96 8.03
N LEU A 218 -7.20 14.88 7.21
CA LEU A 218 -7.68 13.54 7.55
C LEU A 218 -7.00 12.97 8.80
N PHE A 219 -5.74 13.34 9.02
CA PHE A 219 -4.93 12.85 10.14
C PHE A 219 -4.96 13.79 11.34
N GLU A 220 -5.29 15.07 11.14
CA GLU A 220 -5.40 16.07 12.20
C GLU A 220 -6.75 16.03 12.93
N ALA A 221 -7.79 15.55 12.27
CA ALA A 221 -9.12 15.44 12.86
C ALA A 221 -9.08 14.45 14.04
N GLY A 222 -9.12 15.01 15.25
CA GLY A 222 -9.18 14.23 16.49
C GLY A 222 -10.32 13.21 16.53
N GLU A 223 -10.39 12.42 17.58
CA GLU A 223 -11.17 11.18 17.85
C GLU A 223 -12.66 11.11 17.40
N ARG A 224 -13.19 12.10 16.69
CA ARG A 224 -14.62 12.19 16.34
C ARG A 224 -15.07 11.36 15.15
N ALA A 225 -14.16 10.88 14.30
CA ALA A 225 -14.52 9.99 13.19
C ALA A 225 -14.12 8.55 13.55
N ASN A 226 -15.11 7.69 13.69
CA ASN A 226 -14.93 6.28 14.05
C ASN A 226 -14.26 5.47 12.92
N ASN A 227 -14.21 6.03 11.70
CA ASN A 227 -13.70 5.32 10.52
C ASN A 227 -12.91 6.28 9.63
N LEU A 228 -11.75 5.83 9.13
CA LEU A 228 -10.89 6.58 8.20
C LEU A 228 -11.66 6.95 6.90
N ILE A 229 -12.57 6.09 6.46
CA ILE A 229 -13.40 6.30 5.26
C ILE A 229 -14.35 7.50 5.47
N GLU A 230 -14.97 7.63 6.63
CA GLU A 230 -15.83 8.77 6.95
C GLU A 230 -15.09 10.11 6.94
N ARG A 231 -13.79 10.10 7.19
CA ARG A 231 -12.96 11.31 7.12
C ARG A 231 -12.78 11.85 5.71
N LEU A 232 -13.02 11.04 4.67
CA LEU A 232 -13.00 11.50 3.27
C LEU A 232 -14.14 12.45 2.92
N ARG A 233 -15.17 12.59 3.76
CA ARG A 233 -16.27 13.52 3.54
C ARG A 233 -15.78 14.96 3.42
N GLY A 234 -16.26 15.66 2.40
CA GLY A 234 -15.83 17.02 2.07
C GLY A 234 -14.53 17.12 1.27
N HIS A 235 -13.81 16.02 1.09
CA HIS A 235 -12.53 16.03 0.36
C HIS A 235 -12.72 15.86 -1.15
N LYS A 236 -11.77 16.44 -1.90
CA LYS A 236 -11.71 16.38 -3.35
C LYS A 236 -10.42 15.71 -3.79
N GLY A 237 -10.48 15.09 -4.95
CA GLY A 237 -9.32 14.46 -5.53
C GLY A 237 -9.41 14.35 -7.04
N ASN A 238 -8.33 13.87 -7.62
CA ASN A 238 -8.27 13.59 -9.05
C ASN A 238 -7.64 12.22 -9.29
N LEU A 239 -8.32 11.39 -10.04
CA LEU A 239 -7.76 10.15 -10.56
C LEU A 239 -6.91 10.51 -11.79
N LYS A 240 -5.59 10.41 -11.65
CA LYS A 240 -4.66 10.55 -12.77
C LYS A 240 -4.82 9.34 -13.70
N PRO A 241 -4.34 9.35 -14.97
CA PRO A 241 -4.51 8.21 -15.86
C PRO A 241 -4.10 6.89 -15.19
N SER A 242 -5.10 6.08 -14.88
CA SER A 242 -5.01 4.83 -14.12
C SER A 242 -5.47 3.68 -14.99
N THR A 243 -4.64 2.66 -15.16
CA THR A 243 -4.89 1.57 -16.10
C THR A 243 -5.06 0.26 -15.35
N VAL A 244 -6.08 -0.50 -15.73
CA VAL A 244 -6.30 -1.89 -15.32
C VAL A 244 -6.29 -2.76 -16.56
N GLN A 245 -5.48 -3.82 -16.55
CA GLN A 245 -5.35 -4.82 -17.61
C GLN A 245 -5.88 -6.16 -17.09
N PHE A 246 -6.58 -6.89 -17.93
CA PHE A 246 -7.09 -8.21 -17.60
C PHE A 246 -6.19 -9.32 -18.20
N ALA A 247 -5.97 -10.39 -17.45
CA ALA A 247 -5.13 -11.50 -17.89
C ALA A 247 -5.64 -12.15 -19.21
N SER A 248 -6.96 -12.17 -19.40
CA SER A 248 -7.61 -12.64 -20.64
C SER A 248 -7.47 -11.65 -21.81
N GLY A 249 -6.91 -10.47 -21.56
CA GLY A 249 -6.67 -9.40 -22.53
C GLY A 249 -7.67 -8.26 -22.46
N GLY A 250 -7.29 -7.14 -23.08
CA GLY A 250 -7.99 -5.86 -22.98
C GLY A 250 -7.60 -5.09 -21.71
N ALA A 251 -7.75 -3.78 -21.78
CA ALA A 251 -7.48 -2.90 -20.65
C ALA A 251 -8.45 -1.71 -20.64
N MET A 252 -8.52 -1.05 -19.48
CA MET A 252 -9.26 0.19 -19.32
C MET A 252 -8.37 1.21 -18.62
N THR A 253 -8.37 2.45 -19.12
CA THR A 253 -7.74 3.58 -18.44
C THR A 253 -8.83 4.52 -17.96
N VAL A 254 -8.79 4.91 -16.69
CA VAL A 254 -9.74 5.81 -16.05
C VAL A 254 -9.02 7.06 -15.58
N THR A 255 -9.60 8.24 -15.82
CA THR A 255 -9.05 9.52 -15.35
C THR A 255 -10.18 10.50 -15.07
N GLY A 256 -9.98 11.42 -14.13
CA GLY A 256 -10.91 12.52 -13.88
C GLY A 256 -11.06 12.88 -12.40
N PRO A 257 -11.73 14.01 -12.12
CA PRO A 257 -11.95 14.51 -10.78
C PRO A 257 -13.03 13.72 -10.04
N PHE A 258 -12.86 13.63 -8.73
CA PHE A 258 -13.86 13.09 -7.81
C PHE A 258 -13.91 13.91 -6.53
N SER A 259 -15.03 13.84 -5.82
CA SER A 259 -15.19 14.43 -4.49
C SER A 259 -16.21 13.65 -3.68
N PHE A 260 -16.08 13.70 -2.37
CA PHE A 260 -17.12 13.27 -1.44
C PHE A 260 -17.77 14.51 -0.84
N ASP A 261 -19.10 14.57 -0.84
CA ASP A 261 -19.78 15.66 -0.15
C ASP A 261 -19.84 15.44 1.37
N THR A 262 -20.45 16.38 2.10
CA THR A 262 -20.56 16.32 3.55
C THR A 262 -21.43 15.15 4.03
N ASP A 263 -22.34 14.67 3.20
CA ASP A 263 -23.21 13.52 3.49
C ASP A 263 -22.56 12.19 3.13
N GLY A 264 -21.34 12.24 2.51
CA GLY A 264 -20.56 11.08 2.13
C GLY A 264 -20.85 10.55 0.72
N TYR A 265 -21.67 11.24 -0.08
CA TYR A 265 -21.92 10.80 -1.45
C TYR A 265 -20.76 11.11 -2.37
N LEU A 266 -20.41 10.12 -3.20
CA LEU A 266 -19.45 10.30 -4.28
C LEU A 266 -20.00 11.16 -5.41
N ASN A 267 -19.25 12.15 -5.83
CA ASN A 267 -19.45 12.94 -7.05
C ASN A 267 -18.19 12.82 -7.91
N ALA A 268 -18.31 12.43 -9.18
CA ALA A 268 -17.19 12.23 -10.08
C ALA A 268 -17.55 12.48 -11.53
N LYS A 269 -16.54 12.88 -12.32
CA LYS A 269 -16.60 12.92 -13.78
C LYS A 269 -15.36 12.20 -14.31
N LEU A 270 -15.56 10.99 -14.81
CA LEU A 270 -14.48 10.11 -15.20
C LEU A 270 -14.53 9.82 -16.69
N ASP A 271 -13.40 9.94 -17.35
CA ASP A 271 -13.22 9.49 -18.73
C ASP A 271 -12.61 8.08 -18.68
N ILE A 272 -13.29 7.11 -19.29
CA ILE A 272 -12.89 5.72 -19.37
C ILE A 272 -12.48 5.42 -20.82
N THR A 273 -11.21 5.16 -21.05
CA THR A 273 -10.67 4.75 -22.34
C THR A 273 -10.62 3.22 -22.42
N ILE A 274 -11.19 2.64 -23.44
CA ILE A 274 -11.20 1.19 -23.68
C ILE A 274 -10.07 0.82 -24.63
N ILE A 275 -9.13 0.02 -24.15
CA ILE A 275 -7.95 -0.43 -24.90
C ILE A 275 -8.16 -1.89 -25.34
N ASP A 276 -7.91 -2.18 -26.60
CA ASP A 276 -8.15 -3.50 -27.21
C ASP A 276 -9.59 -4.00 -26.97
N GLN A 277 -10.53 -3.26 -27.55
CA GLN A 277 -11.99 -3.46 -27.38
C GLN A 277 -12.41 -4.92 -27.60
N ASN A 278 -11.81 -5.63 -28.57
CA ASN A 278 -12.20 -7.01 -28.89
C ASN A 278 -11.85 -7.98 -27.77
N LYS A 279 -10.63 -7.85 -27.21
CA LYS A 279 -10.21 -8.69 -26.09
C LYS A 279 -10.98 -8.33 -24.82
N LEU A 280 -11.23 -7.05 -24.56
CA LEU A 280 -12.04 -6.63 -23.43
C LEU A 280 -13.49 -7.18 -23.53
N LEU A 281 -14.09 -7.18 -24.72
CA LEU A 281 -15.40 -7.81 -24.96
C LEU A 281 -15.36 -9.29 -24.61
N GLN A 282 -14.31 -10.00 -25.03
CA GLN A 282 -14.17 -11.42 -24.72
C GLN A 282 -14.04 -11.67 -23.22
N THR A 283 -13.25 -10.86 -22.52
CA THR A 283 -13.11 -10.88 -21.05
C THR A 283 -14.47 -10.63 -20.39
N ALA A 284 -15.19 -9.60 -20.82
CA ALA A 284 -16.51 -9.26 -20.30
C ALA A 284 -17.54 -10.38 -20.53
N ARG A 285 -17.54 -11.01 -21.70
CA ARG A 285 -18.44 -12.15 -22.00
C ARG A 285 -18.16 -13.37 -21.13
N ASN A 286 -16.90 -13.65 -20.85
CA ASN A 286 -16.52 -14.74 -19.94
C ASN A 286 -16.93 -14.43 -18.49
N ALA A 287 -16.84 -13.18 -18.08
CA ALA A 287 -17.24 -12.72 -16.75
C ALA A 287 -18.76 -12.67 -16.57
N PHE A 288 -19.50 -12.27 -17.63
CA PHE A 288 -20.95 -12.10 -17.64
C PHE A 288 -21.63 -12.93 -18.73
N PRO A 289 -21.63 -14.26 -18.64
CA PRO A 289 -22.16 -15.15 -19.68
C PRO A 289 -23.65 -14.94 -19.95
N SER A 290 -24.47 -14.63 -18.93
CA SER A 290 -25.90 -14.35 -19.10
C SER A 290 -26.17 -13.08 -19.91
N GLN A 291 -25.20 -12.16 -19.98
CA GLN A 291 -25.30 -10.87 -20.66
C GLN A 291 -24.50 -10.85 -21.98
N ALA A 292 -24.01 -11.99 -22.46
CA ALA A 292 -23.06 -12.07 -23.57
C ALA A 292 -23.55 -11.38 -24.87
N ASP A 293 -24.85 -11.48 -25.19
CA ASP A 293 -25.42 -10.84 -26.38
C ASP A 293 -25.66 -9.33 -26.19
N ASN A 294 -26.07 -8.91 -24.99
CA ASN A 294 -26.18 -7.51 -24.64
C ASN A 294 -24.82 -6.82 -24.68
N LEU A 295 -23.78 -7.46 -24.16
CA LEU A 295 -22.40 -6.96 -24.20
C LEU A 295 -21.93 -6.77 -25.65
N LYS A 296 -22.24 -7.70 -26.56
CA LYS A 296 -21.88 -7.56 -27.96
C LYS A 296 -22.50 -6.31 -28.59
N THR A 297 -23.78 -6.03 -28.28
CA THR A 297 -24.49 -4.83 -28.74
C THR A 297 -23.88 -3.56 -28.14
N ILE A 298 -23.58 -3.55 -26.83
CA ILE A 298 -22.93 -2.43 -26.14
C ILE A 298 -21.57 -2.15 -26.77
N PHE A 299 -20.73 -3.16 -26.95
CA PHE A 299 -19.39 -2.99 -27.53
C PHE A 299 -19.45 -2.54 -29.00
N PHE A 300 -20.46 -2.95 -29.76
CA PHE A 300 -20.71 -2.40 -31.09
C PHE A 300 -21.03 -0.90 -31.03
N ALA A 301 -21.89 -0.47 -30.11
CA ALA A 301 -22.18 0.94 -29.88
C ALA A 301 -20.95 1.76 -29.44
N LEU A 302 -20.04 1.16 -28.68
CA LEU A 302 -18.76 1.80 -28.31
C LEU A 302 -17.89 2.17 -29.52
N SER A 303 -18.00 1.45 -30.62
CA SER A 303 -17.27 1.74 -31.86
C SER A 303 -17.67 3.09 -32.49
N ALA A 304 -18.87 3.57 -32.18
CA ALA A 304 -19.40 4.88 -32.61
C ALA A 304 -19.12 6.03 -31.63
N MET A 305 -18.53 5.73 -30.47
CA MET A 305 -18.18 6.74 -29.45
C MET A 305 -16.99 7.60 -29.87
N PRO A 306 -16.82 8.79 -29.26
CA PRO A 306 -15.62 9.60 -29.43
C PRO A 306 -14.36 8.76 -29.14
N LYS A 307 -13.32 8.98 -29.93
CA LYS A 307 -12.05 8.26 -29.83
C LYS A 307 -10.94 9.20 -29.43
N ASN A 308 -9.97 8.66 -28.68
CA ASN A 308 -8.73 9.38 -28.40
C ASN A 308 -7.81 9.41 -29.64
N ASP A 309 -6.65 10.07 -29.53
CA ASP A 309 -5.67 10.19 -30.61
C ASP A 309 -5.10 8.83 -31.09
N LYS A 310 -5.25 7.78 -30.29
CA LYS A 310 -4.84 6.41 -30.62
C LYS A 310 -5.95 5.57 -31.27
N GLY A 311 -7.14 6.16 -31.40
CA GLY A 311 -8.33 5.47 -31.94
C GLY A 311 -9.12 4.64 -30.95
N ASP A 312 -8.79 4.68 -29.64
CA ASP A 312 -9.51 3.97 -28.61
C ASP A 312 -10.79 4.72 -28.20
N PRO A 313 -11.93 4.04 -28.01
CA PRO A 313 -13.18 4.66 -27.58
C PRO A 313 -13.04 5.26 -26.16
N VAL A 314 -13.61 6.44 -25.97
CA VAL A 314 -13.68 7.13 -24.68
C VAL A 314 -15.12 7.27 -24.23
N LEU A 315 -15.41 6.80 -23.03
CA LEU A 315 -16.69 6.85 -22.37
C LEU A 315 -16.66 7.84 -21.21
N GLN A 316 -17.69 8.66 -21.10
CA GLN A 316 -17.84 9.55 -19.95
C GLN A 316 -18.77 8.94 -18.91
N LEU A 317 -18.21 8.66 -17.73
CA LEU A 317 -18.94 8.24 -16.55
C LEU A 317 -19.15 9.45 -15.63
N SER A 318 -20.36 9.73 -15.26
CA SER A 318 -20.67 10.74 -14.25
C SER A 318 -21.32 10.11 -13.04
N VAL A 319 -20.85 10.52 -11.86
CA VAL A 319 -21.49 10.17 -10.59
C VAL A 319 -21.94 11.46 -9.93
N LYS A 320 -23.21 11.54 -9.57
CA LYS A 320 -23.80 12.68 -8.88
C LYS A 320 -24.66 12.19 -7.72
N ASN A 321 -24.29 12.58 -6.50
CA ASN A 321 -24.94 12.12 -5.27
C ASN A 321 -25.05 10.58 -5.22
N GLY A 322 -23.98 9.88 -5.62
CA GLY A 322 -23.95 8.42 -5.70
C GLY A 322 -24.64 7.81 -6.92
N GLU A 323 -25.47 8.55 -7.67
CA GLU A 323 -26.10 8.04 -8.90
C GLU A 323 -25.08 7.97 -10.04
N VAL A 324 -24.85 6.76 -10.57
CA VAL A 324 -23.88 6.48 -11.63
C VAL A 324 -24.57 6.49 -12.98
N ARG A 325 -24.04 7.32 -13.89
CA ARG A 325 -24.55 7.46 -15.26
C ARG A 325 -23.43 7.28 -16.29
N LEU A 326 -23.74 6.53 -17.35
CA LEU A 326 -22.90 6.43 -18.54
C LEU A 326 -23.59 7.22 -19.66
N GLY A 327 -23.07 8.42 -19.96
CA GLY A 327 -23.80 9.38 -20.80
C GLY A 327 -25.17 9.70 -20.20
N PHE A 328 -26.25 9.39 -20.93
CA PHE A 328 -27.64 9.61 -20.48
C PHE A 328 -28.25 8.45 -19.69
N PHE A 329 -27.57 7.29 -19.66
CA PHE A 329 -28.12 6.08 -19.05
C PHE A 329 -27.71 5.97 -17.59
N LYS A 330 -28.69 5.78 -16.70
CA LYS A 330 -28.45 5.41 -15.31
C LYS A 330 -28.08 3.94 -15.27
N ILE A 331 -26.87 3.62 -14.73
CA ILE A 331 -26.33 2.26 -14.65
C ILE A 331 -26.21 1.72 -13.22
N GLY A 332 -26.31 2.59 -12.22
CA GLY A 332 -26.18 2.14 -10.83
C GLY A 332 -26.30 3.26 -9.81
N HIS A 333 -26.05 2.90 -8.56
CA HIS A 333 -25.97 3.81 -7.42
C HIS A 333 -24.87 3.34 -6.45
N VAL A 334 -24.06 4.29 -5.95
CA VAL A 334 -23.05 4.09 -4.92
C VAL A 334 -23.58 4.68 -3.62
N ASN A 335 -23.61 3.88 -2.57
CA ASN A 335 -24.05 4.33 -1.25
C ASN A 335 -23.02 5.33 -0.66
N PRO A 336 -23.47 6.25 0.20
CA PRO A 336 -22.57 7.16 0.90
C PRO A 336 -21.61 6.39 1.84
N ILE A 337 -20.41 6.98 2.02
CA ILE A 337 -19.38 6.47 2.93
C ILE A 337 -19.63 6.90 4.37
#